data_009a132550fb1e0c03d2b7ab4f519d29
#
_entry.id   009a132550fb1e0c03d2b7ab4f519d29
#
_cell.length_a   1.000
_cell.length_b   1.000
_cell.length_c   1.000
_cell.angle_alpha   90.00
_cell.angle_beta   90.00
_cell.angle_gamma   90.00
#
_symmetry.space_group_name_H-M   'P 1'
#
loop_
_entity.id
_entity.type
_entity.pdbx_description
1 polymer ?
#
loop_
_entity_poly.entity_id
_entity_poly.type
_entity_poly.pdbx_seq_one_letter_code
_entity_poly.pdbx_strand_id
1 'polypeptide(L)'
;MPDLLIELFSEEIPARMQTRAGEDLKKRITAGLVEAGLTYASAAALTTPRRLTLAVEGLLADSPTIREERKGPKVGAPDKAIEGFLRGAGLTRDQLEERDTPKGAVYFAQIEKPGRPAAEIVAEVLEATIRNFPWPKSMRWGSGPMRWVRPLHSILCILTDEAGAQVVPLEVEGITSGDTTEGHRFMAPNRFAVTSFEDYAAKLKRAFVVLSPEERAEHIWNDAPTMAFAAGLEVV
;
A
#
# COMPACT_ATOMS: atom_id res chain seq x y z
N MET A 1 16.41 -4.86 1.18
CA MET A 1 14.94 -4.88 1.36
C MET A 1 14.50 -3.44 1.24
N PRO A 2 13.63 -3.10 0.30
CA PRO A 2 13.16 -1.73 0.14
C PRO A 2 12.19 -1.32 1.25
N ASP A 3 12.09 0.00 1.47
CA ASP A 3 11.07 0.62 2.29
C ASP A 3 10.01 1.24 1.39
N LEU A 4 8.75 1.16 1.79
CA LEU A 4 7.62 1.68 1.04
C LEU A 4 7.06 2.91 1.73
N LEU A 5 6.91 4.00 0.98
CA LEU A 5 6.21 5.20 1.41
C LEU A 5 5.00 5.46 0.51
N ILE A 6 3.84 5.59 1.12
CA ILE A 6 2.58 5.97 0.45
C ILE A 6 2.05 7.25 1.10
N GLU A 7 1.63 8.22 0.29
CA GLU A 7 0.82 9.35 0.73
C GLU A 7 -0.40 9.49 -0.18
N LEU A 8 -1.57 9.59 0.42
CA LEU A 8 -2.82 9.96 -0.25
C LEU A 8 -3.17 11.39 0.17
N PHE A 9 -2.90 12.35 -0.70
CA PHE A 9 -3.08 13.78 -0.44
C PHE A 9 -4.44 14.26 -0.97
N SER A 10 -5.24 14.87 -0.10
CA SER A 10 -6.61 15.28 -0.43
C SER A 10 -6.96 16.66 0.14
N GLU A 11 -8.19 17.11 -0.05
CA GLU A 11 -8.77 18.16 0.77
C GLU A 11 -9.04 17.67 2.19
N GLU A 12 -9.42 18.57 3.10
CA GLU A 12 -9.45 18.33 4.55
C GLU A 12 -10.36 17.16 4.95
N ILE A 13 -9.73 16.13 5.48
CA ILE A 13 -10.39 14.95 6.07
C ILE A 13 -10.98 15.38 7.44
N PRO A 14 -12.27 15.15 7.69
CA PRO A 14 -12.86 15.47 9.01
C PRO A 14 -12.07 14.83 10.15
N ALA A 15 -11.75 15.61 11.20
CA ALA A 15 -10.87 15.19 12.30
C ALA A 15 -11.26 13.83 12.88
N ARG A 16 -12.55 13.59 13.13
CA ARG A 16 -13.10 12.32 13.66
C ARG A 16 -12.87 11.10 12.76
N MET A 17 -12.47 11.29 11.49
CA MET A 17 -12.23 10.19 10.56
C MET A 17 -10.74 9.90 10.37
N GLN A 18 -9.84 10.81 10.76
CA GLN A 18 -8.42 10.73 10.44
C GLN A 18 -7.75 9.49 11.02
N THR A 19 -7.84 9.28 12.33
CA THR A 19 -7.21 8.13 13.01
C THR A 19 -7.67 6.81 12.42
N ARG A 20 -9.00 6.62 12.30
CA ARG A 20 -9.56 5.39 11.74
C ARG A 20 -9.14 5.19 10.27
N ALA A 21 -9.10 6.25 9.48
CA ALA A 21 -8.66 6.15 8.09
C ALA A 21 -7.18 5.75 7.98
N GLY A 22 -6.31 6.25 8.86
CA GLY A 22 -4.92 5.81 8.95
C GLY A 22 -4.82 4.31 9.28
N GLU A 23 -5.57 3.85 10.27
CA GLU A 23 -5.63 2.43 10.64
C GLU A 23 -6.16 1.54 9.52
N ASP A 24 -7.25 1.98 8.85
CA ASP A 24 -7.84 1.26 7.71
C ASP A 24 -6.86 1.20 6.53
N LEU A 25 -6.13 2.29 6.22
CA LEU A 25 -5.07 2.29 5.20
C LEU A 25 -3.98 1.27 5.55
N LYS A 26 -3.42 1.36 6.75
CA LYS A 26 -2.39 0.42 7.22
C LYS A 26 -2.87 -1.03 7.10
N LYS A 27 -4.03 -1.34 7.68
CA LYS A 27 -4.58 -2.70 7.70
C LYS A 27 -4.79 -3.26 6.29
N ARG A 28 -5.34 -2.48 5.37
CA ARG A 28 -5.65 -2.94 4.01
C ARG A 28 -4.40 -3.17 3.18
N ILE A 29 -3.48 -2.22 3.22
CA ILE A 29 -2.21 -2.35 2.49
C ILE A 29 -1.41 -3.53 3.03
N THR A 30 -1.19 -3.59 4.35
CA THR A 30 -0.38 -4.68 4.93
C THR A 30 -1.03 -6.05 4.75
N ALA A 31 -2.35 -6.17 4.84
CA ALA A 31 -3.05 -7.42 4.57
C ALA A 31 -2.90 -7.85 3.10
N GLY A 32 -3.06 -6.93 2.15
CA GLY A 32 -2.90 -7.22 0.72
C GLY A 32 -1.46 -7.62 0.35
N LEU A 33 -0.46 -6.95 0.95
CA LEU A 33 0.95 -7.32 0.75
C LEU A 33 1.24 -8.74 1.25
N VAL A 34 0.78 -9.07 2.46
CA VAL A 34 0.98 -10.41 3.06
C VAL A 34 0.23 -11.48 2.27
N GLU A 35 -1.00 -11.22 1.82
CA GLU A 35 -1.78 -12.13 0.98
C GLU A 35 -1.07 -12.45 -0.35
N ALA A 36 -0.38 -11.44 -0.91
CA ALA A 36 0.45 -11.62 -2.11
C ALA A 36 1.84 -12.22 -1.83
N GLY A 37 2.16 -12.55 -0.59
CA GLY A 37 3.42 -13.17 -0.18
C GLY A 37 4.55 -12.19 0.15
N LEU A 38 4.28 -10.88 0.22
CA LEU A 38 5.26 -9.89 0.66
C LEU A 38 5.20 -9.71 2.17
N THR A 39 6.29 -10.03 2.87
CA THR A 39 6.46 -9.74 4.29
C THR A 39 7.23 -8.44 4.49
N TYR A 40 7.12 -7.85 5.66
CA TYR A 40 7.75 -6.58 6.04
C TYR A 40 8.13 -6.60 7.53
N ALA A 41 9.02 -5.70 7.93
CA ALA A 41 9.49 -5.60 9.32
C ALA A 41 8.54 -4.79 10.19
N SER A 42 8.17 -3.59 9.76
CA SER A 42 7.27 -2.70 10.49
C SER A 42 6.38 -1.89 9.55
N ALA A 43 5.27 -1.35 10.09
CA ALA A 43 4.41 -0.42 9.35
C ALA A 43 3.81 0.61 10.30
N ALA A 44 3.83 1.89 9.90
CA ALA A 44 3.28 3.00 10.65
C ALA A 44 2.36 3.84 9.75
N ALA A 45 1.16 4.14 10.25
CA ALA A 45 0.25 5.09 9.60
C ALA A 45 0.29 6.43 10.33
N LEU A 46 0.39 7.51 9.57
CA LEU A 46 0.41 8.87 10.05
C LEU A 46 -0.66 9.69 9.31
N THR A 47 -1.28 10.61 10.01
CA THR A 47 -2.39 11.37 9.43
C THR A 47 -2.24 12.86 9.70
N THR A 48 -2.58 13.66 8.70
CA THR A 48 -2.81 15.10 8.87
C THR A 48 -4.20 15.42 8.33
N PRO A 49 -4.72 16.64 8.53
CA PRO A 49 -6.00 17.01 7.93
C PRO A 49 -6.11 16.74 6.42
N ARG A 50 -5.02 16.76 5.69
CA ARG A 50 -5.02 16.59 4.23
C ARG A 50 -4.29 15.33 3.73
N ARG A 51 -3.78 14.47 4.65
CA ARG A 51 -2.94 13.30 4.27
C ARG A 51 -3.31 12.06 5.03
N LEU A 52 -3.31 10.96 4.32
CA LEU A 52 -3.13 9.63 4.88
C LEU A 52 -1.76 9.13 4.40
N THR A 53 -0.86 8.86 5.33
CA THR A 53 0.50 8.40 5.04
C THR A 53 0.70 7.01 5.63
N LEU A 54 1.35 6.14 4.90
CA LEU A 54 1.80 4.83 5.37
C LEU A 54 3.28 4.65 5.03
N ALA A 55 4.08 4.39 6.04
CA ALA A 55 5.46 3.94 5.90
C ALA A 55 5.53 2.45 6.25
N VAL A 56 6.19 1.65 5.41
CA VAL A 56 6.44 0.23 5.64
C VAL A 56 7.92 -0.02 5.47
N GLU A 57 8.56 -0.54 6.52
CA GLU A 57 9.99 -0.81 6.55
C GLU A 57 10.29 -2.27 6.24
N GLY A 58 11.38 -2.51 5.55
CA GLY A 58 11.90 -3.86 5.32
C GLY A 58 10.98 -4.74 4.51
N LEU A 59 10.33 -4.21 3.48
CA LEU A 59 9.48 -4.98 2.56
C LEU A 59 10.34 -5.93 1.71
N LEU A 60 9.86 -7.14 1.42
CA LEU A 60 10.52 -8.00 0.44
C LEU A 60 10.49 -7.35 -0.94
N ALA A 61 11.61 -7.45 -1.68
CA ALA A 61 11.71 -6.92 -3.04
C ALA A 61 10.83 -7.69 -4.04
N ASP A 62 10.68 -9.00 -3.79
CA ASP A 62 9.86 -9.90 -4.61
C ASP A 62 9.07 -10.85 -3.71
N SER A 63 7.89 -11.25 -4.13
CA SER A 63 7.18 -12.34 -3.47
C SER A 63 7.89 -13.69 -3.75
N PRO A 64 7.80 -14.67 -2.84
CA PRO A 64 8.45 -15.95 -3.03
C PRO A 64 7.85 -16.71 -4.21
N THR A 65 8.69 -17.49 -4.90
CA THR A 65 8.22 -18.46 -5.86
C THR A 65 7.43 -19.56 -5.15
N ILE A 66 6.18 -19.75 -5.52
CA ILE A 66 5.32 -20.79 -4.95
C ILE A 66 5.42 -22.04 -5.80
N ARG A 67 5.77 -23.17 -5.15
CA ARG A 67 5.73 -24.49 -5.77
C ARG A 67 4.54 -25.25 -5.22
N GLU A 68 3.58 -25.52 -6.08
CA GLU A 68 2.36 -26.27 -5.76
C GLU A 68 2.41 -27.63 -6.45
N GLU A 69 2.29 -28.71 -5.66
CA GLU A 69 2.14 -30.04 -6.21
C GLU A 69 0.66 -30.37 -6.32
N ARG A 70 0.20 -30.70 -7.53
CA ARG A 70 -1.17 -31.15 -7.77
C ARG A 70 -1.19 -32.60 -8.21
N LYS A 71 -1.99 -33.39 -7.48
CA LYS A 71 -2.31 -34.74 -7.86
C LYS A 71 -3.30 -34.75 -9.02
N GLY A 72 -2.93 -35.42 -10.11
CA GLY A 72 -3.69 -35.56 -11.33
C GLY A 72 -4.48 -36.88 -11.44
N PRO A 73 -4.96 -37.19 -12.64
CA PRO A 73 -5.64 -38.44 -12.96
C PRO A 73 -4.67 -39.64 -12.86
N LYS A 74 -5.23 -40.85 -12.85
CA LYS A 74 -4.43 -42.09 -12.89
C LYS A 74 -3.69 -42.21 -14.23
N VAL A 75 -2.55 -42.86 -14.20
CA VAL A 75 -1.84 -43.29 -15.42
C VAL A 75 -2.76 -44.23 -16.19
N GLY A 76 -2.96 -43.94 -17.49
CA GLY A 76 -3.92 -44.66 -18.32
C GLY A 76 -5.37 -44.14 -18.26
N ALA A 77 -5.62 -43.03 -17.60
CA ALA A 77 -6.93 -42.37 -17.68
C ALA A 77 -7.21 -41.87 -19.12
N PRO A 78 -8.50 -41.67 -19.50
CA PRO A 78 -8.85 -41.14 -20.80
C PRO A 78 -8.13 -39.82 -21.12
N ASP A 79 -7.66 -39.65 -22.35
CA ASP A 79 -6.90 -38.47 -22.78
C ASP A 79 -7.61 -37.14 -22.45
N LYS A 80 -8.93 -37.11 -22.58
CA LYS A 80 -9.73 -35.95 -22.22
C LYS A 80 -9.59 -35.53 -20.74
N ALA A 81 -9.37 -36.47 -19.83
CA ALA A 81 -9.16 -36.19 -18.40
C ALA A 81 -7.74 -35.65 -18.15
N ILE A 82 -6.74 -36.18 -18.86
CA ILE A 82 -5.36 -35.74 -18.81
C ILE A 82 -5.24 -34.33 -19.41
N GLU A 83 -5.83 -34.06 -20.57
CA GLU A 83 -5.88 -32.73 -21.20
C GLU A 83 -6.57 -31.68 -20.34
N GLY A 84 -7.68 -32.05 -19.68
CA GLY A 84 -8.36 -31.18 -18.74
C GLY A 84 -7.48 -30.79 -17.54
N PHE A 85 -6.74 -31.76 -17.02
CA PHE A 85 -5.80 -31.55 -15.92
C PHE A 85 -4.60 -30.67 -16.36
N LEU A 86 -4.00 -30.94 -17.52
CA LEU A 86 -2.91 -30.17 -18.10
C LEU A 86 -3.31 -28.72 -18.35
N ARG A 87 -4.50 -28.50 -18.93
CA ARG A 87 -5.05 -27.15 -19.16
C ARG A 87 -5.24 -26.40 -17.86
N GLY A 88 -5.75 -27.07 -16.80
CA GLY A 88 -5.93 -26.49 -15.47
C GLY A 88 -4.63 -26.23 -14.72
N ALA A 89 -3.55 -26.98 -15.04
CA ALA A 89 -2.23 -26.82 -14.45
C ALA A 89 -1.31 -25.88 -15.26
N GLY A 90 -1.66 -25.56 -16.51
CA GLY A 90 -0.81 -24.78 -17.42
C GLY A 90 0.46 -25.51 -17.86
N LEU A 91 0.42 -26.87 -17.88
CA LEU A 91 1.58 -27.72 -18.15
C LEU A 91 1.40 -28.55 -19.43
N THR A 92 2.49 -29.07 -19.94
CA THR A 92 2.52 -30.07 -21.02
C THR A 92 2.67 -31.48 -20.44
N ARG A 93 2.40 -32.52 -21.26
CA ARG A 93 2.37 -33.91 -20.78
C ARG A 93 3.74 -34.41 -20.32
N ASP A 94 4.81 -33.92 -20.89
CA ASP A 94 6.21 -34.20 -20.57
C ASP A 94 6.65 -33.63 -19.20
N GLN A 95 5.88 -32.68 -18.64
CA GLN A 95 6.10 -32.08 -17.33
C GLN A 95 5.38 -32.81 -16.20
N LEU A 96 4.64 -33.88 -16.51
CA LEU A 96 3.98 -34.68 -15.48
C LEU A 96 4.93 -35.73 -14.94
N GLU A 97 4.96 -35.87 -13.61
CA GLU A 97 5.65 -36.97 -12.93
C GLU A 97 4.66 -38.11 -12.66
N GLU A 98 5.07 -39.33 -13.02
CA GLU A 98 4.33 -40.54 -12.64
C GLU A 98 4.82 -41.04 -11.29
N ARG A 99 3.90 -41.20 -10.33
CA ARG A 99 4.22 -41.74 -9.01
C ARG A 99 3.26 -42.86 -8.63
N ASP A 100 3.84 -43.95 -8.15
CA ASP A 100 3.08 -45.08 -7.60
C ASP A 100 2.43 -44.68 -6.27
N THR A 101 1.14 -44.96 -6.17
CA THR A 101 0.39 -44.82 -4.92
C THR A 101 -0.27 -46.16 -4.58
N PRO A 102 -0.70 -46.40 -3.32
CA PRO A 102 -1.39 -47.60 -2.94
C PRO A 102 -2.67 -47.92 -3.74
N LYS A 103 -3.17 -46.90 -4.51
CA LYS A 103 -4.36 -47.02 -5.37
C LYS A 103 -4.01 -47.07 -6.88
N GLY A 104 -2.74 -47.28 -7.23
CA GLY A 104 -2.19 -47.28 -8.59
C GLY A 104 -1.39 -46.05 -8.94
N ALA A 105 -0.70 -46.08 -10.09
CA ALA A 105 0.10 -44.97 -10.56
C ALA A 105 -0.78 -43.76 -10.94
N VAL A 106 -0.36 -42.57 -10.54
CA VAL A 106 -1.05 -41.29 -10.79
C VAL A 106 -0.06 -40.25 -11.26
N TYR A 107 -0.55 -39.32 -12.09
CA TYR A 107 0.22 -38.17 -12.49
C TYR A 107 0.27 -37.12 -11.36
N PHE A 108 1.45 -36.51 -11.20
CA PHE A 108 1.66 -35.35 -10.36
C PHE A 108 2.18 -34.20 -11.21
N ALA A 109 1.63 -33.03 -11.02
CA ALA A 109 2.06 -31.80 -11.65
C ALA A 109 2.75 -30.91 -10.63
N GLN A 110 4.00 -30.52 -10.88
CA GLN A 110 4.68 -29.48 -10.12
C GLN A 110 4.44 -28.15 -10.84
N ILE A 111 3.61 -27.29 -10.22
CA ILE A 111 3.29 -25.96 -10.74
C ILE A 111 4.20 -24.97 -10.02
N GLU A 112 5.08 -24.32 -10.76
CA GLU A 112 5.91 -23.25 -10.24
C GLU A 112 5.32 -21.91 -10.67
N LYS A 113 4.91 -21.10 -9.68
CA LYS A 113 4.49 -19.72 -9.89
C LYS A 113 5.64 -18.81 -9.46
N PRO A 114 6.31 -18.15 -10.41
CA PRO A 114 7.43 -17.27 -10.09
C PRO A 114 6.98 -16.13 -9.20
N GLY A 115 7.87 -15.67 -8.32
CA GLY A 115 7.65 -14.48 -7.52
C GLY A 115 7.43 -13.26 -8.41
N ARG A 116 6.72 -12.27 -7.87
CA ARG A 116 6.42 -11.01 -8.56
C ARG A 116 7.13 -9.85 -7.85
N PRO A 117 7.61 -8.84 -8.60
CA PRO A 117 8.21 -7.65 -8.02
C PRO A 117 7.26 -6.92 -7.05
N ALA A 118 7.82 -6.42 -5.94
CA ALA A 118 7.05 -5.67 -4.95
C ALA A 118 6.32 -4.47 -5.56
N ALA A 119 6.93 -3.78 -6.52
CA ALA A 119 6.32 -2.63 -7.18
C ALA A 119 4.98 -2.96 -7.85
N GLU A 120 4.88 -4.10 -8.54
CA GLU A 120 3.64 -4.55 -9.18
C GLU A 120 2.55 -4.86 -8.16
N ILE A 121 2.92 -5.59 -7.11
CA ILE A 121 1.99 -5.99 -6.03
C ILE A 121 1.51 -4.75 -5.26
N VAL A 122 2.41 -3.83 -4.93
CA VAL A 122 2.07 -2.57 -4.25
C VAL A 122 1.10 -1.76 -5.09
N ALA A 123 1.34 -1.63 -6.41
CA ALA A 123 0.44 -0.90 -7.31
C ALA A 123 -0.98 -1.47 -7.28
N GLU A 124 -1.12 -2.80 -7.44
CA GLU A 124 -2.42 -3.48 -7.41
C GLU A 124 -3.14 -3.34 -6.06
N VAL A 125 -2.41 -3.56 -4.96
CA VAL A 125 -2.97 -3.47 -3.60
C VAL A 125 -3.38 -2.04 -3.27
N LEU A 126 -2.59 -1.05 -3.65
CA LEU A 126 -2.90 0.37 -3.41
C LEU A 126 -4.09 0.82 -4.23
N GLU A 127 -4.16 0.49 -5.53
CA GLU A 127 -5.31 0.80 -6.38
C GLU A 127 -6.59 0.19 -5.82
N ALA A 128 -6.58 -1.11 -5.50
CA ALA A 128 -7.71 -1.80 -4.91
C ALA A 128 -8.13 -1.17 -3.57
N THR A 129 -7.16 -0.76 -2.75
CA THR A 129 -7.41 -0.10 -1.47
C THR A 129 -8.07 1.26 -1.68
N ILE A 130 -7.59 2.09 -2.59
CA ILE A 130 -8.16 3.41 -2.87
C ILE A 130 -9.60 3.27 -3.39
N ARG A 131 -9.83 2.39 -4.37
CA ARG A 131 -11.17 2.19 -4.97
C ARG A 131 -12.21 1.68 -3.97
N ASN A 132 -11.79 0.86 -3.00
CA ASN A 132 -12.68 0.20 -2.02
C ASN A 132 -12.49 0.73 -0.60
N PHE A 133 -12.02 1.97 -0.45
CA PHE A 133 -11.73 2.52 0.88
C PHE A 133 -13.02 2.70 1.71
N PRO A 134 -13.06 2.24 2.99
CA PRO A 134 -14.29 2.16 3.77
C PRO A 134 -14.66 3.50 4.44
N TRP A 135 -14.78 4.56 3.66
CA TRP A 135 -15.22 5.85 4.20
C TRP A 135 -16.63 5.78 4.75
N PRO A 136 -16.88 6.18 6.01
CA PRO A 136 -18.24 6.26 6.55
C PRO A 136 -19.13 7.23 5.76
N LYS A 137 -18.51 8.29 5.22
CA LYS A 137 -19.15 9.26 4.33
C LYS A 137 -18.13 9.66 3.25
N SER A 138 -18.56 9.62 2.02
CA SER A 138 -17.76 9.97 0.85
C SER A 138 -18.55 10.81 -0.13
N MET A 139 -17.86 11.51 -1.01
CA MET A 139 -18.43 12.30 -2.09
C MET A 139 -17.83 11.87 -3.43
N ARG A 140 -18.46 12.29 -4.52
CA ARG A 140 -17.90 12.26 -5.87
C ARG A 140 -17.46 13.68 -6.23
N TRP A 141 -16.46 13.77 -7.09
CA TRP A 141 -16.04 15.02 -7.70
C TRP A 141 -15.60 14.76 -9.15
N GLY A 142 -15.60 15.80 -9.97
CA GLY A 142 -15.30 15.63 -11.39
C GLY A 142 -16.34 14.78 -12.10
N SER A 143 -15.93 14.10 -13.18
CA SER A 143 -16.78 13.24 -14.03
C SER A 143 -16.66 11.75 -13.72
N GLY A 144 -15.70 11.35 -12.88
CA GLY A 144 -15.42 9.94 -12.57
C GLY A 144 -16.39 9.31 -11.56
N PRO A 145 -16.43 7.97 -11.48
CA PRO A 145 -17.23 7.23 -10.52
C PRO A 145 -16.61 7.17 -9.12
N MET A 146 -15.34 7.54 -8.96
CA MET A 146 -14.61 7.41 -7.72
C MET A 146 -15.27 8.16 -6.57
N ARG A 147 -15.26 7.53 -5.41
CA ARG A 147 -15.74 8.10 -4.16
C ARG A 147 -14.62 8.17 -3.15
N TRP A 148 -14.39 9.36 -2.60
CA TRP A 148 -13.43 9.58 -1.52
C TRP A 148 -14.04 10.51 -0.47
N VAL A 149 -13.42 10.63 0.70
CA VAL A 149 -13.98 11.51 1.75
C VAL A 149 -14.00 12.97 1.30
N ARG A 150 -12.97 13.41 0.59
CA ARG A 150 -12.78 14.71 -0.05
C ARG A 150 -11.98 14.50 -1.33
N PRO A 151 -11.96 15.44 -2.28
CA PRO A 151 -11.18 15.29 -3.52
C PRO A 151 -9.73 14.88 -3.25
N LEU A 152 -9.31 13.77 -3.84
CA LEU A 152 -7.93 13.31 -3.86
C LEU A 152 -7.17 14.11 -4.91
N HIS A 153 -6.01 14.67 -4.56
CA HIS A 153 -5.20 15.52 -5.43
C HIS A 153 -3.99 14.82 -6.00
N SER A 154 -3.31 14.03 -5.17
CA SER A 154 -2.13 13.30 -5.60
C SER A 154 -1.91 12.02 -4.80
N ILE A 155 -1.20 11.11 -5.43
CA ILE A 155 -0.74 9.85 -4.86
C ILE A 155 0.79 9.90 -4.90
N LEU A 156 1.44 9.83 -3.73
CA LEU A 156 2.86 9.55 -3.65
C LEU A 156 3.00 8.07 -3.32
N CYS A 157 3.80 7.36 -4.10
CA CYS A 157 4.09 5.95 -3.84
C CYS A 157 5.50 5.65 -4.35
N ILE A 158 6.42 5.43 -3.41
CA ILE A 158 7.83 5.12 -3.71
C ILE A 158 8.30 3.90 -2.94
N LEU A 159 9.17 3.13 -3.56
CA LEU A 159 10.02 2.13 -2.93
C LEU A 159 11.44 2.67 -2.88
N THR A 160 12.08 2.58 -1.72
CA THR A 160 13.43 3.10 -1.50
C THR A 160 14.34 1.97 -1.03
N ASP A 161 15.45 1.79 -1.70
CA ASP A 161 16.50 0.84 -1.32
C ASP A 161 17.91 1.47 -1.46
N GLU A 162 18.97 0.67 -1.43
CA GLU A 162 20.35 1.13 -1.58
C GLU A 162 20.63 1.79 -2.96
N ALA A 163 19.83 1.47 -3.98
CA ALA A 163 19.96 2.06 -5.32
C ALA A 163 19.24 3.41 -5.43
N GLY A 164 18.40 3.76 -4.43
CA GLY A 164 17.64 4.99 -4.36
C GLY A 164 16.12 4.79 -4.39
N ALA A 165 15.39 5.89 -4.54
CA ALA A 165 13.94 5.88 -4.59
C ALA A 165 13.44 5.59 -6.01
N GLN A 166 12.44 4.72 -6.10
CA GLN A 166 11.73 4.40 -7.34
C GLN A 166 10.25 4.64 -7.16
N VAL A 167 9.63 5.37 -8.08
CA VAL A 167 8.17 5.55 -8.10
C VAL A 167 7.51 4.23 -8.48
N VAL A 168 6.54 3.79 -7.69
CA VAL A 168 5.66 2.68 -8.04
C VAL A 168 4.59 3.19 -9.00
N PRO A 169 4.60 2.78 -10.28
CA PRO A 169 3.70 3.32 -11.28
C PRO A 169 2.27 2.79 -11.07
N LEU A 170 1.34 3.69 -10.81
CA LEU A 170 -0.09 3.40 -10.82
C LEU A 170 -0.89 4.64 -11.19
N GLU A 171 -2.11 4.44 -11.65
CA GLU A 171 -3.07 5.49 -11.97
C GLU A 171 -4.45 5.16 -11.41
N VAL A 172 -5.06 6.11 -10.74
CA VAL A 172 -6.44 6.00 -10.24
C VAL A 172 -7.23 7.22 -10.66
N GLU A 173 -8.19 7.04 -11.55
CA GLU A 173 -9.08 8.11 -12.05
C GLU A 173 -8.32 9.35 -12.57
N GLY A 174 -7.28 9.13 -13.34
CA GLY A 174 -6.46 10.19 -13.93
C GLY A 174 -5.42 10.78 -12.98
N ILE A 175 -5.32 10.28 -11.74
CA ILE A 175 -4.28 10.67 -10.78
C ILE A 175 -3.16 9.64 -10.87
N THR A 176 -2.04 10.04 -11.47
CA THR A 176 -0.83 9.20 -11.56
C THR A 176 0.01 9.36 -10.29
N SER A 177 0.57 8.25 -9.81
CA SER A 177 1.51 8.26 -8.69
C SER A 177 2.81 8.98 -9.04
N GLY A 178 3.46 9.51 -8.02
CA GLY A 178 4.74 10.21 -8.13
C GLY A 178 5.52 10.16 -6.83
N ASP A 179 6.54 11.01 -6.76
CA ASP A 179 7.45 11.19 -5.62
C ASP A 179 7.31 12.55 -4.94
N THR A 180 6.29 13.36 -5.33
CA THR A 180 6.16 14.74 -4.85
C THR A 180 5.00 14.92 -3.89
N THR A 181 5.20 15.76 -2.87
CA THR A 181 4.17 16.22 -1.94
C THR A 181 4.16 17.74 -1.83
N GLU A 182 3.28 18.29 -0.99
CA GLU A 182 3.13 19.74 -0.72
C GLU A 182 3.33 20.01 0.77
N GLY A 183 3.74 21.22 1.12
CA GLY A 183 3.81 21.71 2.48
C GLY A 183 2.48 22.28 2.99
N HIS A 184 2.61 23.21 3.94
CA HIS A 184 1.47 23.99 4.41
C HIS A 184 0.93 24.89 3.30
N ARG A 185 -0.39 24.87 3.09
CA ARG A 185 -1.10 25.54 1.97
C ARG A 185 -0.67 26.99 1.72
N PHE A 186 -0.41 27.76 2.77
CA PHE A 186 -0.07 29.17 2.67
C PHE A 186 1.41 29.48 2.97
N MET A 187 2.02 28.76 3.91
CA MET A 187 3.37 29.04 4.39
C MET A 187 4.44 28.39 3.52
N ALA A 188 4.11 27.27 2.86
CA ALA A 188 5.00 26.54 1.96
C ALA A 188 4.19 25.82 0.86
N PRO A 189 3.58 26.57 -0.08
CA PRO A 189 2.63 26.01 -1.04
C PRO A 189 3.29 25.22 -2.19
N ASN A 190 4.62 25.27 -2.30
CA ASN A 190 5.32 24.61 -3.41
C ASN A 190 5.41 23.10 -3.20
N ARG A 191 5.28 22.35 -4.30
CA ARG A 191 5.55 20.92 -4.32
C ARG A 191 7.06 20.65 -4.24
N PHE A 192 7.42 19.54 -3.60
CA PHE A 192 8.80 19.07 -3.53
C PHE A 192 8.86 17.55 -3.62
N ALA A 193 9.92 17.04 -4.24
CA ALA A 193 10.16 15.61 -4.32
C ALA A 193 10.73 15.06 -3.02
N VAL A 194 10.49 13.79 -2.76
CA VAL A 194 11.02 13.06 -1.60
C VAL A 194 11.60 11.71 -2.04
N THR A 195 12.55 11.22 -1.28
CA THR A 195 13.31 10.00 -1.63
C THR A 195 13.26 8.92 -0.57
N SER A 196 12.78 9.23 0.65
CA SER A 196 12.59 8.26 1.73
C SER A 196 11.56 8.79 2.73
N PHE A 197 11.19 7.97 3.70
CA PHE A 197 10.32 8.42 4.80
C PHE A 197 10.98 9.52 5.66
N GLU A 198 12.28 9.41 5.95
CA GLU A 198 13.03 10.40 6.74
C GLU A 198 13.12 11.74 5.99
N ASP A 199 13.40 11.69 4.69
CA ASP A 199 13.43 12.89 3.83
C ASP A 199 12.04 13.54 3.75
N TYR A 200 11.01 12.73 3.61
CA TYR A 200 9.60 13.17 3.62
C TYR A 200 9.23 13.87 4.93
N ALA A 201 9.49 13.25 6.07
CA ALA A 201 9.18 13.82 7.38
C ALA A 201 9.97 15.11 7.64
N ALA A 202 11.27 15.12 7.32
CA ALA A 202 12.12 16.29 7.48
C ALA A 202 11.70 17.46 6.57
N LYS A 203 11.33 17.20 5.32
CA LYS A 203 10.86 18.23 4.38
C LYS A 203 9.49 18.77 4.78
N LEU A 204 8.56 17.93 5.21
CA LEU A 204 7.27 18.35 5.73
C LEU A 204 7.39 19.25 6.97
N LYS A 205 8.26 18.89 7.91
CA LYS A 205 8.52 19.71 9.11
C LYS A 205 9.05 21.10 8.73
N ARG A 206 9.98 21.18 7.78
CA ARG A 206 10.47 22.46 7.22
C ARG A 206 9.40 23.23 6.46
N ALA A 207 8.43 22.51 5.87
CA ALA A 207 7.29 23.07 5.16
C ALA A 207 6.06 23.29 6.06
N PHE A 208 6.27 23.41 7.38
CA PHE A 208 5.25 23.73 8.40
C PHE A 208 4.14 22.67 8.52
N VAL A 209 4.48 21.41 8.32
CA VAL A 209 3.57 20.29 8.54
C VAL A 209 4.16 19.34 9.57
N VAL A 210 3.52 19.23 10.72
CA VAL A 210 3.84 18.23 11.75
C VAL A 210 3.08 16.96 11.40
N LEU A 211 3.81 15.91 11.03
CA LEU A 211 3.23 14.68 10.49
C LEU A 211 2.57 13.80 11.57
N SER A 212 3.21 13.66 12.76
CA SER A 212 2.65 12.91 13.88
C SER A 212 1.46 13.64 14.53
N PRO A 213 0.30 12.99 14.67
CA PRO A 213 -0.83 13.53 15.42
C PRO A 213 -0.49 13.79 16.89
N GLU A 214 0.31 12.93 17.52
CA GLU A 214 0.74 13.02 18.90
C GLU A 214 1.63 14.25 19.10
N GLU A 215 2.65 14.42 18.26
CA GLU A 215 3.54 15.59 18.29
C GLU A 215 2.74 16.90 18.11
N ARG A 216 1.75 16.90 17.21
CA ARG A 216 0.86 18.09 17.06
C ARG A 216 0.06 18.39 18.32
N ALA A 217 -0.49 17.36 18.95
CA ALA A 217 -1.27 17.53 20.18
C ALA A 217 -0.40 18.08 21.31
N GLU A 218 0.82 17.56 21.47
CA GLU A 218 1.79 18.02 22.46
C GLU A 218 2.19 19.49 22.23
N HIS A 219 2.49 19.87 20.97
CA HIS A 219 2.81 21.26 20.65
C HIS A 219 1.66 22.19 20.99
N ILE A 220 0.43 21.86 20.59
CA ILE A 220 -0.75 22.67 20.88
C ILE A 220 -0.95 22.80 22.40
N TRP A 221 -0.82 21.68 23.13
CA TRP A 221 -1.01 21.66 24.58
C TRP A 221 0.04 22.48 25.34
N ASN A 222 1.28 22.48 24.88
CA ASN A 222 2.37 23.22 25.52
C ASN A 222 2.37 24.71 25.14
N ASP A 223 2.02 25.03 23.90
CA ASP A 223 2.06 26.41 23.42
C ASP A 223 0.84 27.22 23.87
N ALA A 224 -0.35 26.60 23.96
CA ALA A 224 -1.57 27.31 24.32
C ALA A 224 -1.51 28.00 25.71
N PRO A 225 -1.05 27.37 26.81
CA PRO A 225 -0.88 28.02 28.10
C PRO A 225 0.15 29.15 28.06
N THR A 226 1.27 28.95 27.34
CA THR A 226 2.33 29.93 27.20
C THR A 226 1.84 31.19 26.50
N MET A 227 1.08 31.02 25.40
CA MET A 227 0.48 32.15 24.68
C MET A 227 -0.61 32.84 25.48
N ALA A 228 -1.46 32.10 26.20
CA ALA A 228 -2.48 32.67 27.05
C ALA A 228 -1.85 33.49 28.18
N PHE A 229 -0.84 32.97 28.86
CA PHE A 229 -0.08 33.68 29.89
C PHE A 229 0.52 34.99 29.36
N ALA A 230 1.15 34.96 28.19
CA ALA A 230 1.72 36.16 27.55
C ALA A 230 0.65 37.20 27.19
N ALA A 231 -0.58 36.77 26.97
CA ALA A 231 -1.75 37.66 26.72
C ALA A 231 -2.49 38.05 27.98
N GLY A 232 -2.09 37.64 29.19
CA GLY A 232 -2.78 37.87 30.44
C GLY A 232 -4.10 37.09 30.59
N LEU A 233 -4.19 35.93 29.92
CA LEU A 233 -5.36 35.06 29.89
C LEU A 233 -5.02 33.69 30.51
N GLU A 234 -6.07 32.96 30.88
CA GLU A 234 -5.98 31.54 31.27
C GLU A 234 -6.62 30.63 30.21
N VAL A 235 -6.03 29.43 30.04
CA VAL A 235 -6.63 28.39 29.22
C VAL A 235 -7.67 27.65 30.03
N VAL A 236 -8.88 27.59 29.52
CA VAL A 236 -10.00 26.85 30.11
C VAL A 236 -10.14 25.45 29.52
#